data_74fff20cf14a90f3d6cc5c6128cb1991
#
_entry.id   74fff20cf14a90f3d6cc5c6128cb1991
#
_cell.length_a   1.000
_cell.length_b   1.000
_cell.length_c   1.000
_cell.angle_alpha   90.00
_cell.angle_beta   90.00
_cell.angle_gamma   90.00
#
_symmetry.space_group_name_H-M   'P 1'
#
loop_
_entity.id
_entity.type
_entity.pdbx_description
1 polymer ?
#
loop_
_entity_poly.entity_id
_entity_poly.type
_entity_poly.pdbx_seq_one_letter_code
_entity_poly.pdbx_strand_id
1 'polypeptide(L)'
;LNADHYRDPVQRVSFFRRLLEDLQARPGVVSAGITSSRPLSGHNQGTYMLGESGAVTRFEDAPIVWFRLVSAGYFRALQIPLVRGRYFDPVEERNTGTVIVNEEMAARYWPGEDPVGRRLRPLPPRDPRVAAPPPVTVVGVVGNVHHMGLRAKPEPEMYMPGLLTPGRAAIVAVRTSLEPESLAPLLSAAARAIDPEQAVSEVRTLESAVFLSTSTQRLSTTLLLVFAGIAAALAVVGLCGVTSYLVAQRTQEIGVRMALGARRAHVWRLVLGEGMAATVAGIVVGLAGAAAATRVIETMLFGVTRWNPLAFAAGPVVLALGALAGIWWPARRATAIDPLEALREQ
;
A
#
# COMPACT_ATOMS: atom_id res chain seq x y z
N LEU A 1 0.81 19.54 22.29
CA LEU A 1 0.62 20.52 23.35
C LEU A 1 1.79 20.48 24.34
N ASN A 2 2.21 21.65 24.82
CA ASN A 2 3.29 21.76 25.80
C ASN A 2 2.96 20.96 27.07
N ALA A 3 3.91 20.10 27.50
CA ALA A 3 3.73 19.19 28.63
C ALA A 3 3.50 19.91 29.95
N ASP A 4 4.07 21.08 30.12
CA ASP A 4 4.00 21.82 31.37
C ASP A 4 2.68 22.62 31.52
N HIS A 5 2.15 23.14 30.42
CA HIS A 5 0.90 23.90 30.42
C HIS A 5 -0.35 23.04 30.33
N TYR A 6 -0.25 21.83 29.72
CA TYR A 6 -1.42 20.97 29.43
C TYR A 6 -1.37 19.65 30.20
N ARG A 7 -1.02 19.69 31.48
CA ARG A 7 -1.05 18.51 32.36
C ARG A 7 -2.46 18.02 32.60
N ASP A 8 -3.40 18.97 32.74
CA ASP A 8 -4.81 18.69 32.98
C ASP A 8 -5.55 18.31 31.69
N PRO A 9 -6.24 17.15 31.65
CA PRO A 9 -7.10 16.77 30.53
C PRO A 9 -8.15 17.83 30.17
N VAL A 10 -8.69 18.53 31.16
CA VAL A 10 -9.73 19.59 30.93
C VAL A 10 -9.18 20.74 30.10
N GLN A 11 -7.94 21.14 30.36
CA GLN A 11 -7.27 22.20 29.59
C GLN A 11 -7.05 21.76 28.14
N ARG A 12 -6.66 20.51 27.91
CA ARG A 12 -6.49 19.95 26.54
C ARG A 12 -7.83 19.94 25.78
N VAL A 13 -8.89 19.48 26.44
CA VAL A 13 -10.25 19.51 25.86
C VAL A 13 -10.64 20.94 25.47
N SER A 14 -10.42 21.91 26.36
CA SER A 14 -10.74 23.32 26.12
C SER A 14 -9.97 23.89 24.94
N PHE A 15 -8.66 23.61 24.86
CA PHE A 15 -7.82 24.03 23.73
C PHE A 15 -8.35 23.49 22.39
N PHE A 16 -8.55 22.18 22.29
CA PHE A 16 -8.97 21.57 21.03
C PHE A 16 -10.39 21.97 20.63
N ARG A 17 -11.27 22.18 21.58
CA ARG A 17 -12.63 22.68 21.31
C ARG A 17 -12.58 24.09 20.71
N ARG A 18 -11.88 25.03 21.37
CA ARG A 18 -11.71 26.39 20.87
C ARG A 18 -11.07 26.40 19.48
N LEU A 19 -10.07 25.54 19.26
CA LEU A 19 -9.42 25.42 17.96
C LEU A 19 -10.41 24.98 16.88
N LEU A 20 -11.23 23.96 17.14
CA LEU A 20 -12.25 23.51 16.19
C LEU A 20 -13.31 24.56 15.92
N GLU A 21 -13.79 25.25 16.97
CA GLU A 21 -14.77 26.33 16.85
C GLU A 21 -14.22 27.50 16.00
N ASP A 22 -12.97 27.93 16.24
CA ASP A 22 -12.31 28.98 15.45
C ASP A 22 -12.12 28.56 14.00
N LEU A 23 -11.65 27.33 13.76
CA LEU A 23 -11.46 26.82 12.39
C LEU A 23 -12.77 26.71 11.62
N GLN A 24 -13.84 26.21 12.25
CA GLN A 24 -15.15 26.07 11.61
C GLN A 24 -15.82 27.42 11.30
N ALA A 25 -15.49 28.46 12.05
CA ALA A 25 -16.00 29.81 11.80
C ALA A 25 -15.28 30.53 10.64
N ARG A 26 -14.15 29.98 10.15
CA ARG A 26 -13.35 30.66 9.11
C ARG A 26 -13.90 30.44 7.71
N PRO A 27 -13.90 31.50 6.87
CA PRO A 27 -14.30 31.36 5.46
C PRO A 27 -13.47 30.32 4.74
N GLY A 28 -14.12 29.49 3.93
CA GLY A 28 -13.47 28.44 3.16
C GLY A 28 -13.23 27.12 3.91
N VAL A 29 -13.43 27.06 5.22
CA VAL A 29 -13.43 25.80 5.96
C VAL A 29 -14.83 25.18 5.90
N VAL A 30 -14.92 23.99 5.33
CA VAL A 30 -16.18 23.24 5.18
C VAL A 30 -16.45 22.39 6.42
N SER A 31 -15.42 21.77 6.98
CA SER A 31 -15.49 20.98 8.20
C SER A 31 -14.10 20.81 8.80
N ALA A 32 -14.05 20.72 10.14
CA ALA A 32 -12.84 20.41 10.88
C ALA A 32 -13.11 19.34 11.92
N GLY A 33 -12.15 18.47 12.15
CA GLY A 33 -12.24 17.42 13.16
C GLY A 33 -10.88 17.00 13.67
N ILE A 34 -10.87 16.31 14.80
CA ILE A 34 -9.66 15.81 15.45
C ILE A 34 -9.65 14.29 15.39
N THR A 35 -8.46 13.72 15.28
CA THR A 35 -8.21 12.29 15.41
C THR A 35 -6.91 12.01 16.15
N SER A 36 -6.83 10.85 16.81
CA SER A 36 -5.61 10.37 17.46
C SER A 36 -4.58 9.84 16.45
N SER A 37 -5.02 9.46 15.25
CA SER A 37 -4.16 8.93 14.20
C SER A 37 -4.70 9.28 12.83
N ARG A 38 -3.83 9.67 11.91
CA ARG A 38 -4.22 9.98 10.52
C ARG A 38 -4.43 8.70 9.71
N PRO A 39 -5.28 8.71 8.69
CA PRO A 39 -5.31 7.66 7.68
C PRO A 39 -3.93 7.46 7.04
N LEU A 40 -3.63 6.24 6.57
CA LEU A 40 -2.38 5.88 5.87
C LEU A 40 -1.09 6.12 6.69
N SER A 41 -1.19 6.23 8.01
CA SER A 41 -0.01 6.43 8.87
C SER A 41 0.79 5.16 9.17
N GLY A 42 0.22 3.99 8.89
CA GLY A 42 0.79 2.71 9.29
C GLY A 42 0.73 2.45 10.80
N HIS A 43 0.08 3.33 11.57
CA HIS A 43 -0.04 3.20 13.01
C HIS A 43 -1.48 2.88 13.41
N ASN A 44 -1.63 1.81 14.17
CA ASN A 44 -2.90 1.43 14.76
C ASN A 44 -2.77 1.28 16.28
N GLN A 45 -3.78 1.77 16.99
CA GLN A 45 -3.95 1.52 18.41
C GLN A 45 -5.02 0.44 18.57
N GLY A 46 -4.64 -0.70 19.14
CA GLY A 46 -5.53 -1.82 19.35
C GLY A 46 -6.01 -1.91 20.80
N THR A 47 -7.23 -2.39 20.96
CA THR A 47 -7.78 -2.78 22.25
C THR A 47 -8.53 -4.10 22.09
N TYR A 48 -8.76 -4.76 23.20
CA TYR A 48 -9.52 -6.01 23.21
C TYR A 48 -10.98 -5.72 23.56
N MET A 49 -11.89 -6.19 22.73
CA MET A 49 -13.32 -5.98 22.92
C MET A 49 -14.07 -7.30 22.89
N LEU A 50 -15.03 -7.43 23.78
CA LEU A 50 -15.97 -8.54 23.83
C LEU A 50 -17.30 -8.09 23.23
N GLY A 51 -17.92 -8.98 22.44
CA GLY A 51 -19.31 -8.82 22.07
C GLY A 51 -20.26 -8.99 23.27
N GLU A 52 -21.54 -8.79 23.06
CA GLU A 52 -22.58 -8.94 24.12
C GLU A 52 -22.56 -10.30 24.82
N SER A 53 -22.24 -11.37 24.09
CA SER A 53 -22.20 -12.74 24.62
C SER A 53 -21.10 -13.01 25.63
N GLY A 54 -20.10 -12.15 25.75
CA GLY A 54 -19.08 -12.15 26.80
C GLY A 54 -18.23 -13.42 26.94
N ALA A 55 -18.29 -14.31 25.96
CA ALA A 55 -17.81 -15.69 26.08
C ALA A 55 -16.29 -15.91 25.93
N VAL A 56 -15.46 -14.88 26.05
CA VAL A 56 -14.01 -15.08 26.03
C VAL A 56 -13.49 -15.28 27.44
N THR A 57 -13.04 -16.49 27.72
CA THR A 57 -12.52 -16.89 29.03
C THR A 57 -11.04 -16.56 29.21
N ARG A 58 -10.31 -16.29 28.12
CA ARG A 58 -8.87 -15.96 28.17
C ARG A 58 -8.59 -14.67 27.40
N PHE A 59 -7.75 -13.84 27.95
CA PHE A 59 -7.29 -12.59 27.33
C PHE A 59 -6.65 -12.81 25.95
N GLU A 60 -5.98 -13.94 25.77
CA GLU A 60 -5.26 -14.32 24.56
C GLU A 60 -6.20 -14.66 23.38
N ASP A 61 -7.43 -15.06 23.70
CA ASP A 61 -8.47 -15.43 22.72
C ASP A 61 -9.34 -14.24 22.31
N ALA A 62 -9.17 -13.10 22.97
CA ALA A 62 -9.98 -11.91 22.70
C ALA A 62 -9.54 -11.25 21.38
N PRO A 63 -10.50 -10.95 20.49
CA PRO A 63 -10.17 -10.29 19.24
C PRO A 63 -9.65 -8.88 19.48
N ILE A 64 -8.60 -8.53 18.77
CA ILE A 64 -8.08 -7.17 18.72
C ILE A 64 -8.97 -6.35 17.80
N VAL A 65 -9.45 -5.23 18.31
CA VAL A 65 -10.16 -4.21 17.55
C VAL A 65 -9.31 -2.94 17.55
N TRP A 66 -9.13 -2.35 16.40
CA TRP A 66 -8.47 -1.07 16.31
C TRP A 66 -9.39 0.04 16.78
N PHE A 67 -8.87 1.03 17.47
CA PHE A 67 -9.69 2.15 17.92
C PHE A 67 -9.03 3.49 17.61
N ARG A 68 -9.86 4.50 17.42
CA ARG A 68 -9.46 5.90 17.23
C ARG A 68 -10.30 6.81 18.07
N LEU A 69 -9.63 7.79 18.65
CA LEU A 69 -10.29 8.90 19.30
C LEU A 69 -10.55 9.95 18.24
N VAL A 70 -11.81 10.33 18.06
CA VAL A 70 -12.24 11.30 17.01
C VAL A 70 -13.25 12.30 17.57
N SER A 71 -13.24 13.53 17.03
CA SER A 71 -14.32 14.48 17.28
C SER A 71 -15.49 14.26 16.32
N ALA A 72 -16.65 14.81 16.62
CA ALA A 72 -17.87 14.71 15.79
C ALA A 72 -17.65 15.18 14.34
N GLY A 73 -16.81 16.19 14.12
CA GLY A 73 -16.49 16.73 12.79
C GLY A 73 -15.56 15.86 11.94
N TYR A 74 -14.91 14.86 12.52
CA TYR A 74 -13.90 14.04 11.83
C TYR A 74 -14.44 13.33 10.58
N PHE A 75 -15.57 12.66 10.69
CA PHE A 75 -16.17 11.91 9.58
C PHE A 75 -16.56 12.82 8.41
N ARG A 76 -17.07 14.03 8.70
CA ARG A 76 -17.40 15.02 7.67
C ARG A 76 -16.14 15.59 7.01
N ALA A 77 -15.11 15.87 7.80
CA ALA A 77 -13.84 16.39 7.28
C ALA A 77 -13.18 15.42 6.29
N LEU A 78 -13.24 14.12 6.57
CA LEU A 78 -12.68 13.08 5.71
C LEU A 78 -13.69 12.49 4.70
N GLN A 79 -14.96 12.93 4.71
CA GLN A 79 -16.04 12.38 3.88
C GLN A 79 -16.24 10.87 4.07
N ILE A 80 -16.08 10.38 5.29
CA ILE A 80 -16.37 8.99 5.62
C ILE A 80 -17.89 8.82 5.65
N PRO A 81 -18.48 7.99 4.77
CA PRO A 81 -19.92 7.88 4.67
C PRO A 81 -20.53 7.20 5.90
N LEU A 82 -21.67 7.69 6.33
CA LEU A 82 -22.52 6.99 7.29
C LEU A 82 -23.31 5.90 6.56
N VAL A 83 -23.17 4.66 7.00
CA VAL A 83 -23.86 3.49 6.41
C VAL A 83 -25.17 3.20 7.16
N ARG A 84 -25.14 3.27 8.51
CA ARG A 84 -26.30 3.07 9.38
C ARG A 84 -26.20 3.91 10.65
N GLY A 85 -27.32 4.16 11.29
CA GLY A 85 -27.37 4.91 12.54
C GLY A 85 -27.09 6.41 12.35
N ARG A 86 -26.21 6.96 13.18
CA ARG A 86 -25.87 8.39 13.17
C ARG A 86 -24.40 8.62 13.52
N TYR A 87 -23.90 9.81 13.19
CA TYR A 87 -22.61 10.29 13.70
C TYR A 87 -22.74 10.69 15.18
N PHE A 88 -21.58 10.96 15.81
CA PHE A 88 -21.56 11.51 17.14
C PHE A 88 -22.27 12.86 17.22
N ASP A 89 -23.05 13.02 18.28
CA ASP A 89 -23.57 14.32 18.70
C ASP A 89 -22.47 15.08 19.46
N PRO A 90 -22.36 16.42 19.35
CA PRO A 90 -21.45 17.23 20.17
C PRO A 90 -21.60 17.01 21.69
N VAL A 91 -22.77 16.62 22.17
CA VAL A 91 -23.00 16.27 23.57
C VAL A 91 -22.27 14.98 23.96
N GLU A 92 -22.17 14.01 23.04
CA GLU A 92 -21.49 12.72 23.25
C GLU A 92 -19.97 12.86 23.33
N GLU A 93 -19.42 13.94 22.83
CA GLU A 93 -18.00 14.27 23.04
C GLU A 93 -17.64 14.41 24.53
N ARG A 94 -18.65 14.48 25.39
CA ARG A 94 -18.53 14.50 26.85
C ARG A 94 -18.84 13.16 27.52
N ASN A 95 -19.17 12.12 26.75
CA ASN A 95 -19.59 10.84 27.28
C ASN A 95 -18.88 9.67 26.57
N THR A 96 -18.21 8.82 27.32
CA THR A 96 -17.48 7.62 26.81
C THR A 96 -18.39 6.44 26.50
N GLY A 97 -19.71 6.57 26.66
CA GLY A 97 -20.65 5.45 26.56
C GLY A 97 -21.05 5.04 25.15
N THR A 98 -20.57 5.75 24.11
CA THR A 98 -20.96 5.51 22.71
C THR A 98 -19.76 5.26 21.82
N VAL A 99 -19.94 4.44 20.76
CA VAL A 99 -18.95 4.16 19.73
C VAL A 99 -19.59 4.12 18.35
N ILE A 100 -18.81 4.45 17.33
CA ILE A 100 -19.14 4.20 15.93
C ILE A 100 -18.18 3.11 15.45
N VAL A 101 -18.67 2.17 14.65
CA VAL A 101 -17.86 1.07 14.11
C VAL A 101 -17.78 1.17 12.59
N ASN A 102 -16.75 0.57 11.98
CA ASN A 102 -16.68 0.47 10.53
C ASN A 102 -17.47 -0.74 10.01
N GLU A 103 -17.69 -0.80 8.68
CA GLU A 103 -18.41 -1.91 8.03
C GLU A 103 -17.75 -3.27 8.29
N GLU A 104 -16.40 -3.32 8.29
CA GLU A 104 -15.67 -4.57 8.54
C GLU A 104 -15.93 -5.10 9.96
N MET A 105 -15.94 -4.23 10.96
CA MET A 105 -16.28 -4.61 12.33
C MET A 105 -17.74 -5.06 12.44
N ALA A 106 -18.66 -4.31 11.80
CA ALA A 106 -20.07 -4.65 11.78
C ALA A 106 -20.31 -6.04 11.17
N ALA A 107 -19.71 -6.34 10.01
CA ALA A 107 -19.83 -7.62 9.33
C ALA A 107 -19.22 -8.77 10.13
N ARG A 108 -18.12 -8.54 10.85
CA ARG A 108 -17.40 -9.57 11.59
C ARG A 108 -18.04 -9.90 12.93
N TYR A 109 -18.59 -8.90 13.65
CA TYR A 109 -19.13 -9.07 14.99
C TYR A 109 -20.65 -9.32 15.01
N TRP A 110 -21.36 -8.83 14.01
CA TRP A 110 -22.83 -8.97 13.89
C TRP A 110 -23.22 -9.38 12.47
N PRO A 111 -22.79 -10.58 12.00
CA PRO A 111 -23.06 -11.03 10.65
C PRO A 111 -24.57 -11.17 10.40
N GLY A 112 -25.09 -10.35 9.48
CA GLY A 112 -26.52 -10.34 9.14
C GLY A 112 -27.44 -9.62 10.13
N GLU A 113 -26.90 -9.04 11.21
CA GLU A 113 -27.66 -8.29 12.22
C GLU A 113 -27.39 -6.78 12.13
N ASP A 114 -28.25 -5.99 12.79
CA ASP A 114 -27.98 -4.55 12.95
C ASP A 114 -27.11 -4.32 14.20
N PRO A 115 -25.90 -3.74 14.03
CA PRO A 115 -25.04 -3.44 15.16
C PRO A 115 -25.47 -2.20 15.97
N VAL A 116 -26.36 -1.34 15.42
CA VAL A 116 -26.80 -0.12 16.11
C VAL A 116 -27.63 -0.47 17.35
N GLY A 117 -27.27 0.10 18.49
CA GLY A 117 -27.87 -0.20 19.79
C GLY A 117 -27.22 -1.37 20.54
N ARG A 118 -26.38 -2.17 19.87
CA ARG A 118 -25.66 -3.28 20.52
C ARG A 118 -24.54 -2.76 21.44
N ARG A 119 -24.19 -3.55 22.44
CA ARG A 119 -23.19 -3.22 23.43
C ARG A 119 -21.90 -3.99 23.21
N LEU A 120 -20.76 -3.27 23.42
CA LEU A 120 -19.44 -3.83 23.45
C LEU A 120 -18.88 -3.67 24.87
N ARG A 121 -18.15 -4.67 25.34
CA ARG A 121 -17.45 -4.60 26.62
C ARG A 121 -15.96 -4.59 26.39
N PRO A 122 -15.24 -3.53 26.81
CA PRO A 122 -13.78 -3.59 26.88
C PRO A 122 -13.37 -4.71 27.83
N LEU A 123 -12.31 -5.44 27.49
CA LEU A 123 -11.72 -6.39 28.44
C LEU A 123 -11.26 -5.67 29.70
N PRO A 124 -11.48 -6.26 30.87
CA PRO A 124 -10.95 -5.70 32.11
C PRO A 124 -9.42 -5.63 32.03
N PRO A 125 -8.82 -4.58 32.61
CA PRO A 125 -7.38 -4.47 32.67
C PRO A 125 -6.76 -5.68 33.36
N ARG A 126 -5.51 -6.04 32.99
CA ARG A 126 -4.77 -7.13 33.67
C ARG A 126 -4.51 -6.84 35.15
N ASP A 127 -4.40 -5.58 35.53
CA ASP A 127 -4.28 -5.16 36.92
C ASP A 127 -5.68 -5.09 37.57
N PRO A 128 -6.00 -5.95 38.54
CA PRO A 128 -7.30 -5.97 39.19
C PRO A 128 -7.59 -4.70 40.00
N ARG A 129 -6.61 -3.84 40.24
CA ARG A 129 -6.79 -2.55 40.90
C ARG A 129 -7.38 -1.48 39.99
N VAL A 130 -7.31 -1.70 38.68
CA VAL A 130 -7.86 -0.78 37.69
C VAL A 130 -9.29 -1.21 37.38
N ALA A 131 -10.24 -0.32 37.60
CA ALA A 131 -11.64 -0.61 37.32
C ALA A 131 -11.85 -0.93 35.82
N ALA A 132 -12.67 -1.95 35.55
CA ALA A 132 -13.04 -2.28 34.18
C ALA A 132 -13.80 -1.10 33.55
N PRO A 133 -13.43 -0.70 32.30
CA PRO A 133 -14.17 0.34 31.60
C PRO A 133 -15.65 -0.06 31.42
N PRO A 134 -16.59 0.90 31.47
CA PRO A 134 -17.99 0.61 31.25
C PRO A 134 -18.25 0.09 29.83
N PRO A 135 -19.33 -0.68 29.63
CA PRO A 135 -19.77 -1.06 28.29
C PRO A 135 -20.10 0.17 27.45
N VAL A 136 -19.80 0.07 26.15
CA VAL A 136 -20.10 1.12 25.18
C VAL A 136 -21.16 0.67 24.19
N THR A 137 -22.01 1.59 23.73
CA THR A 137 -23.11 1.32 22.81
C THR A 137 -22.77 1.77 21.40
N VAL A 138 -22.99 0.93 20.41
CA VAL A 138 -22.82 1.27 18.99
C VAL A 138 -23.96 2.20 18.58
N VAL A 139 -23.63 3.41 18.11
CA VAL A 139 -24.61 4.43 17.65
C VAL A 139 -24.62 4.60 16.14
N GLY A 140 -23.60 4.12 15.45
CA GLY A 140 -23.53 4.20 14.00
C GLY A 140 -22.52 3.25 13.39
N VAL A 141 -22.69 3.03 12.09
CA VAL A 141 -21.77 2.30 11.23
C VAL A 141 -21.29 3.23 10.13
N VAL A 142 -19.99 3.30 9.92
CA VAL A 142 -19.37 4.13 8.87
C VAL A 142 -18.58 3.27 7.89
N GLY A 143 -18.33 3.83 6.71
CA GLY A 143 -17.51 3.19 5.70
C GLY A 143 -16.08 2.89 6.18
N ASN A 144 -15.46 1.92 5.54
CA ASN A 144 -14.10 1.51 5.88
C ASN A 144 -13.06 2.56 5.49
N VAL A 145 -12.03 2.72 6.34
CA VAL A 145 -10.89 3.61 6.10
C VAL A 145 -9.60 2.79 6.03
N HIS A 146 -8.76 3.10 5.05
CA HIS A 146 -7.46 2.44 4.89
C HIS A 146 -6.39 3.13 5.75
N HIS A 147 -5.95 2.50 6.83
CA HIS A 147 -4.93 3.04 7.74
C HIS A 147 -3.54 2.47 7.50
N MET A 148 -3.45 1.20 7.11
CA MET A 148 -2.20 0.48 6.88
C MET A 148 -1.69 0.59 5.43
N GLY A 149 -2.34 1.39 4.61
CA GLY A 149 -2.04 1.58 3.20
C GLY A 149 -3.22 1.21 2.31
N LEU A 150 -3.27 1.78 1.10
CA LEU A 150 -4.41 1.65 0.17
C LEU A 150 -4.72 0.21 -0.27
N ARG A 151 -3.73 -0.69 -0.21
CA ARG A 151 -3.88 -2.11 -0.60
C ARG A 151 -4.19 -3.03 0.57
N ALA A 152 -3.99 -2.56 1.81
CA ALA A 152 -4.32 -3.35 2.98
C ALA A 152 -5.84 -3.52 3.07
N LYS A 153 -6.29 -4.72 3.42
CA LYS A 153 -7.71 -4.94 3.69
C LYS A 153 -8.10 -4.11 4.90
N PRO A 154 -9.29 -3.51 4.89
CA PRO A 154 -9.84 -2.89 6.08
C PRO A 154 -9.89 -3.90 7.23
N GLU A 155 -9.60 -3.43 8.43
CA GLU A 155 -9.65 -4.23 9.64
C GLU A 155 -10.80 -3.74 10.54
N PRO A 156 -11.30 -4.59 11.45
CA PRO A 156 -12.31 -4.17 12.41
C PRO A 156 -11.84 -2.96 13.21
N GLU A 157 -12.59 -1.88 13.12
CA GLU A 157 -12.24 -0.60 13.73
C GLU A 157 -13.45 0.06 14.39
N MET A 158 -13.19 0.67 15.55
CA MET A 158 -14.16 1.50 16.25
C MET A 158 -13.63 2.91 16.47
N TYR A 159 -14.53 3.84 16.48
CA TYR A 159 -14.28 5.24 16.76
C TYR A 159 -14.94 5.61 18.09
N MET A 160 -14.18 6.29 18.94
CA MET A 160 -14.63 6.75 20.26
C MET A 160 -14.56 8.26 20.32
N PRO A 161 -15.44 8.93 21.11
CA PRO A 161 -15.37 10.37 21.28
C PRO A 161 -14.01 10.81 21.84
N GLY A 162 -13.27 11.61 21.06
CA GLY A 162 -11.85 11.90 21.30
C GLY A 162 -11.55 13.12 22.12
N LEU A 163 -12.51 14.02 22.32
CA LEU A 163 -12.31 15.21 23.12
C LEU A 163 -12.28 14.96 24.64
N LEU A 164 -12.71 13.76 25.08
CA LEU A 164 -12.72 13.41 26.51
C LEU A 164 -11.32 13.16 27.08
N THR A 165 -10.46 12.56 26.31
CA THR A 165 -9.08 12.25 26.71
C THR A 165 -8.11 12.55 25.57
N PRO A 166 -8.06 13.80 25.09
CA PRO A 166 -7.14 14.13 24.02
C PRO A 166 -5.71 13.88 24.52
N GLY A 167 -4.91 13.17 23.70
CA GLY A 167 -3.48 13.08 23.90
C GLY A 167 -2.83 14.48 23.84
N ARG A 168 -1.57 14.57 24.22
CA ARG A 168 -0.79 15.82 24.04
C ARG A 168 -0.58 16.16 22.57
N ALA A 169 -0.58 15.17 21.71
CA ALA A 169 -0.56 15.33 20.26
C ALA A 169 -1.92 14.88 19.70
N ALA A 170 -2.49 15.67 18.83
CA ALA A 170 -3.67 15.34 18.07
C ALA A 170 -3.50 15.81 16.62
N ILE A 171 -4.19 15.15 15.72
CA ILE A 171 -4.19 15.49 14.30
C ILE A 171 -5.50 16.19 14.00
N VAL A 172 -5.41 17.40 13.46
CA VAL A 172 -6.56 18.18 13.01
C VAL A 172 -6.74 17.92 11.53
N ALA A 173 -7.88 17.33 11.16
CA ALA A 173 -8.28 17.16 9.77
C ALA A 173 -9.21 18.33 9.40
N VAL A 174 -8.87 19.04 8.34
CA VAL A 174 -9.65 20.17 7.84
C VAL A 174 -10.03 19.96 6.40
N ARG A 175 -11.31 20.08 6.10
CA ARG A 175 -11.81 20.15 4.74
C ARG A 175 -12.02 21.59 4.36
N THR A 176 -11.48 21.97 3.22
CA THR A 176 -11.55 23.34 2.70
C THR A 176 -12.06 23.36 1.28
N SER A 177 -12.69 24.47 0.89
CA SER A 177 -12.97 24.83 -0.50
C SER A 177 -11.86 25.69 -1.13
N LEU A 178 -10.88 26.11 -0.33
CA LEU A 178 -9.72 26.89 -0.77
C LEU A 178 -8.57 25.95 -1.16
N GLU A 179 -7.53 26.53 -1.79
CA GLU A 179 -6.28 25.83 -2.02
C GLU A 179 -5.70 25.32 -0.70
N PRO A 180 -5.48 24.01 -0.52
CA PRO A 180 -5.10 23.45 0.78
C PRO A 180 -3.82 24.04 1.37
N GLU A 181 -2.87 24.41 0.52
CA GLU A 181 -1.59 24.98 0.93
C GLU A 181 -1.73 26.38 1.54
N SER A 182 -2.77 27.13 1.12
CA SER A 182 -3.08 28.44 1.68
C SER A 182 -3.58 28.40 3.14
N LEU A 183 -4.01 27.22 3.60
CA LEU A 183 -4.49 27.03 4.98
C LEU A 183 -3.36 26.89 6.00
N ALA A 184 -2.15 26.52 5.63
CA ALA A 184 -1.08 26.27 6.57
C ALA A 184 -0.77 27.45 7.51
N PRO A 185 -0.62 28.71 7.00
CA PRO A 185 -0.43 29.86 7.87
C PRO A 185 -1.68 30.16 8.72
N LEU A 186 -2.88 29.89 8.19
CA LEU A 186 -4.13 30.12 8.88
C LEU A 186 -4.33 29.15 10.07
N LEU A 187 -3.98 27.86 9.88
CA LEU A 187 -4.00 26.85 10.94
C LEU A 187 -3.00 27.19 12.05
N SER A 188 -1.80 27.63 11.66
CA SER A 188 -0.77 28.06 12.60
C SER A 188 -1.19 29.31 13.37
N ALA A 189 -1.84 30.27 12.72
CA ALA A 189 -2.37 31.47 13.36
C ALA A 189 -3.52 31.15 14.34
N ALA A 190 -4.42 30.23 13.96
CA ALA A 190 -5.52 29.78 14.83
C ALA A 190 -5.00 29.13 16.12
N ALA A 191 -4.01 28.24 16.01
CA ALA A 191 -3.41 27.61 17.17
C ALA A 191 -2.70 28.62 18.09
N ARG A 192 -1.92 29.54 17.53
CA ARG A 192 -1.20 30.58 18.29
C ARG A 192 -2.13 31.63 18.91
N ALA A 193 -3.30 31.87 18.33
CA ALA A 193 -4.28 32.77 18.92
C ALA A 193 -4.84 32.25 20.26
N ILE A 194 -4.85 30.90 20.41
CA ILE A 194 -5.29 30.25 21.65
C ILE A 194 -4.11 30.13 22.63
N ASP A 195 -2.95 29.72 22.11
CA ASP A 195 -1.72 29.57 22.88
C ASP A 195 -0.52 29.94 21.99
N PRO A 196 0.18 31.07 22.27
CA PRO A 196 1.31 31.54 21.48
C PRO A 196 2.49 30.55 21.41
N GLU A 197 2.66 29.70 22.42
CA GLU A 197 3.73 28.71 22.49
C GLU A 197 3.40 27.42 21.70
N GLN A 198 2.16 27.30 21.23
CA GLN A 198 1.75 26.10 20.53
C GLN A 198 2.25 26.05 19.10
N ALA A 199 3.10 25.07 18.84
CA ALA A 199 3.59 24.80 17.49
C ALA A 199 2.63 23.87 16.74
N VAL A 200 2.37 24.20 15.47
CA VAL A 200 1.78 23.29 14.48
C VAL A 200 2.99 22.67 13.74
N SER A 201 3.23 21.39 13.96
CA SER A 201 4.47 20.76 13.51
C SER A 201 4.45 20.35 12.03
N GLU A 202 3.28 20.02 11.49
CA GLU A 202 3.19 19.46 10.15
C GLU A 202 1.82 19.73 9.54
N VAL A 203 1.80 20.44 8.41
CA VAL A 203 0.59 20.62 7.61
C VAL A 203 0.79 19.91 6.28
N ARG A 204 -0.07 18.95 5.98
CA ARG A 204 -0.02 18.16 4.74
C ARG A 204 -1.39 17.94 4.17
N THR A 205 -1.50 17.86 2.86
CA THR A 205 -2.72 17.44 2.19
C THR A 205 -2.90 15.91 2.33
N LEU A 206 -4.14 15.43 2.30
CA LEU A 206 -4.39 14.00 2.29
C LEU A 206 -3.84 13.35 1.00
N GLU A 207 -3.83 14.09 -0.10
CA GLU A 207 -3.23 13.67 -1.36
C GLU A 207 -1.72 13.39 -1.22
N SER A 208 -0.98 14.28 -0.55
CA SER A 208 0.44 14.05 -0.25
C SER A 208 0.66 12.84 0.66
N ALA A 209 -0.25 12.59 1.61
CA ALA A 209 -0.20 11.40 2.46
C ALA A 209 -0.42 10.11 1.64
N VAL A 210 -1.36 10.11 0.70
CA VAL A 210 -1.58 9.03 -0.28
C VAL A 210 -0.32 8.80 -1.12
N PHE A 211 0.27 9.86 -1.67
CA PHE A 211 1.49 9.78 -2.47
C PHE A 211 2.64 9.16 -1.66
N LEU A 212 2.86 9.63 -0.44
CA LEU A 212 3.91 9.10 0.44
C LEU A 212 3.68 7.64 0.85
N SER A 213 2.43 7.25 1.10
CA SER A 213 2.09 5.86 1.45
C SER A 213 2.43 4.85 0.34
N THR A 214 2.53 5.31 -0.91
CA THR A 214 2.88 4.50 -2.08
C THR A 214 4.33 4.69 -2.54
N SER A 215 5.06 5.67 -1.99
CA SER A 215 6.40 6.05 -2.47
C SER A 215 7.44 4.94 -2.32
N THR A 216 7.50 4.27 -1.18
CA THR A 216 8.43 3.16 -0.93
C THR A 216 8.20 2.01 -1.90
N GLN A 217 6.94 1.71 -2.21
CA GLN A 217 6.60 0.65 -3.13
C GLN A 217 6.92 1.02 -4.59
N ARG A 218 6.73 2.28 -4.97
CA ARG A 218 7.13 2.80 -6.29
C ARG A 218 8.64 2.74 -6.47
N LEU A 219 9.41 3.15 -5.46
CA LEU A 219 10.87 3.07 -5.49
C LEU A 219 11.33 1.61 -5.67
N SER A 220 10.83 0.69 -4.85
CA SER A 220 11.16 -0.74 -4.97
C SER A 220 10.80 -1.31 -6.34
N THR A 221 9.62 -0.97 -6.88
CA THR A 221 9.19 -1.40 -8.21
C THR A 221 10.09 -0.81 -9.31
N THR A 222 10.45 0.46 -9.22
CA THR A 222 11.35 1.10 -10.19
C THR A 222 12.74 0.47 -10.18
N LEU A 223 13.30 0.22 -9.00
CA LEU A 223 14.60 -0.46 -8.87
C LEU A 223 14.54 -1.88 -9.46
N LEU A 224 13.49 -2.65 -9.17
CA LEU A 224 13.29 -3.98 -9.74
C LEU A 224 13.19 -3.94 -11.28
N LEU A 225 12.49 -2.96 -11.84
CA LEU A 225 12.38 -2.78 -13.30
C LEU A 225 13.73 -2.42 -13.93
N VAL A 226 14.52 -1.57 -13.29
CA VAL A 226 15.87 -1.23 -13.76
C VAL A 226 16.78 -2.46 -13.74
N PHE A 227 16.80 -3.21 -12.63
CA PHE A 227 17.59 -4.45 -12.55
C PHE A 227 17.13 -5.50 -13.56
N ALA A 228 15.82 -5.68 -13.74
CA ALA A 228 15.28 -6.58 -14.75
C ALA A 228 15.69 -6.15 -16.18
N GLY A 229 15.68 -4.85 -16.46
CA GLY A 229 16.14 -4.30 -17.75
C GLY A 229 17.62 -4.56 -18.00
N ILE A 230 18.46 -4.34 -17.00
CA ILE A 230 19.91 -4.64 -17.09
C ILE A 230 20.14 -6.15 -17.29
N ALA A 231 19.46 -6.99 -16.53
CA ALA A 231 19.57 -8.45 -16.66
C ALA A 231 19.15 -8.93 -18.05
N ALA A 232 18.04 -8.39 -18.59
CA ALA A 232 17.59 -8.70 -19.95
C ALA A 232 18.60 -8.25 -21.01
N ALA A 233 19.18 -7.06 -20.88
CA ALA A 233 20.20 -6.57 -21.79
C ALA A 233 21.44 -7.46 -21.77
N LEU A 234 21.92 -7.84 -20.58
CA LEU A 234 23.05 -8.78 -20.43
C LEU A 234 22.77 -10.15 -21.04
N ALA A 235 21.53 -10.67 -20.85
CA ALA A 235 21.11 -11.93 -21.44
C ALA A 235 21.13 -11.87 -22.98
N VAL A 236 20.64 -10.78 -23.58
CA VAL A 236 20.68 -10.57 -25.03
C VAL A 236 22.12 -10.49 -25.55
N VAL A 237 22.99 -9.73 -24.89
CA VAL A 237 24.42 -9.62 -25.25
C VAL A 237 25.11 -10.98 -25.13
N GLY A 238 24.88 -11.70 -24.03
CA GLY A 238 25.44 -13.04 -23.83
C GLY A 238 24.99 -14.02 -24.91
N LEU A 239 23.70 -14.02 -25.26
CA LEU A 239 23.15 -14.87 -26.31
C LEU A 239 23.72 -14.52 -27.68
N CYS A 240 23.87 -13.21 -27.98
CA CYS A 240 24.50 -12.73 -29.21
C CYS A 240 25.97 -13.20 -29.29
N GLY A 241 26.71 -13.10 -28.18
CA GLY A 241 28.12 -13.58 -28.10
C GLY A 241 28.24 -15.07 -28.36
N VAL A 242 27.45 -15.90 -27.67
CA VAL A 242 27.46 -17.36 -27.84
C VAL A 242 27.06 -17.75 -29.26
N THR A 243 26.00 -17.14 -29.80
CA THR A 243 25.55 -17.44 -31.16
C THR A 243 26.58 -17.01 -32.20
N SER A 244 27.24 -15.85 -32.03
CA SER A 244 28.31 -15.39 -32.92
C SER A 244 29.52 -16.37 -32.91
N TYR A 245 29.90 -16.86 -31.73
CA TYR A 245 30.96 -17.84 -31.57
C TYR A 245 30.63 -19.16 -32.25
N LEU A 246 29.44 -19.72 -32.06
CA LEU A 246 29.00 -20.96 -32.70
C LEU A 246 28.94 -20.81 -34.21
N VAL A 247 28.49 -19.68 -34.74
CA VAL A 247 28.50 -19.40 -36.18
C VAL A 247 29.94 -19.34 -36.71
N ALA A 248 30.87 -18.67 -36.01
CA ALA A 248 32.28 -18.57 -36.40
C ALA A 248 32.95 -19.93 -36.45
N GLN A 249 32.71 -20.81 -35.47
CA GLN A 249 33.24 -22.17 -35.46
C GLN A 249 32.76 -23.05 -36.64
N ARG A 250 31.54 -22.80 -37.13
CA ARG A 250 30.91 -23.57 -38.21
C ARG A 250 30.98 -22.89 -39.58
N THR A 251 31.73 -21.82 -39.71
CA THR A 251 31.81 -21.03 -40.96
C THR A 251 32.22 -21.88 -42.14
N GLN A 252 33.18 -22.78 -41.96
CA GLN A 252 33.68 -23.71 -43.00
C GLN A 252 32.60 -24.73 -43.39
N GLU A 253 31.87 -25.32 -42.43
CA GLU A 253 30.79 -26.26 -42.70
C GLU A 253 29.64 -25.59 -43.44
N ILE A 254 29.26 -24.35 -43.02
CA ILE A 254 28.27 -23.55 -43.68
C ILE A 254 28.68 -23.19 -45.10
N GLY A 255 29.96 -22.82 -45.32
CA GLY A 255 30.53 -22.50 -46.61
C GLY A 255 30.45 -23.71 -47.58
N VAL A 256 30.85 -24.91 -47.13
CA VAL A 256 30.76 -26.13 -47.94
C VAL A 256 29.30 -26.44 -48.28
N ARG A 257 28.37 -26.35 -47.34
CA ARG A 257 26.96 -26.59 -47.62
C ARG A 257 26.36 -25.60 -48.61
N MET A 258 26.77 -24.33 -48.53
CA MET A 258 26.33 -23.29 -49.47
C MET A 258 26.93 -23.53 -50.87
N ALA A 259 28.19 -23.95 -50.98
CA ALA A 259 28.83 -24.34 -52.24
C ALA A 259 28.13 -25.55 -52.88
N LEU A 260 27.61 -26.47 -52.09
CA LEU A 260 26.81 -27.65 -52.53
C LEU A 260 25.33 -27.30 -52.82
N GLY A 261 24.95 -26.01 -52.82
CA GLY A 261 23.61 -25.56 -53.23
C GLY A 261 22.59 -25.44 -52.09
N ALA A 262 23.03 -25.45 -50.82
CA ALA A 262 22.11 -25.20 -49.70
C ALA A 262 21.55 -23.79 -49.77
N ARG A 263 20.22 -23.67 -49.61
CA ARG A 263 19.55 -22.36 -49.59
C ARG A 263 19.87 -21.63 -48.28
N ARG A 264 20.06 -20.29 -48.35
CA ARG A 264 20.29 -19.42 -47.18
C ARG A 264 19.27 -19.65 -46.07
N ALA A 265 18.03 -19.98 -46.41
CA ALA A 265 16.97 -20.30 -45.46
C ALA A 265 17.28 -21.54 -44.58
N HIS A 266 18.09 -22.52 -45.07
CA HIS A 266 18.50 -23.68 -44.28
C HIS A 266 19.50 -23.29 -43.18
N VAL A 267 20.46 -22.41 -43.50
CA VAL A 267 21.43 -21.89 -42.53
C VAL A 267 20.72 -21.05 -41.47
N TRP A 268 19.78 -20.21 -41.90
CA TRP A 268 18.93 -19.43 -41.00
C TRP A 268 18.17 -20.30 -39.98
N ARG A 269 17.50 -21.35 -40.47
CA ARG A 269 16.76 -22.29 -39.60
C ARG A 269 17.66 -23.01 -38.62
N LEU A 270 18.87 -23.34 -38.98
CA LEU A 270 19.85 -24.03 -38.10
C LEU A 270 20.25 -23.11 -36.95
N VAL A 271 20.76 -21.92 -37.27
CA VAL A 271 21.22 -20.93 -36.27
C VAL A 271 20.09 -20.47 -35.36
N LEU A 272 18.91 -20.18 -35.96
CA LEU A 272 17.74 -19.76 -35.19
C LEU A 272 17.25 -20.91 -34.30
N GLY A 273 17.25 -22.16 -34.78
CA GLY A 273 16.79 -23.32 -33.99
C GLY A 273 17.64 -23.58 -32.75
N GLU A 274 18.95 -23.53 -32.86
CA GLU A 274 19.86 -23.74 -31.72
C GLU A 274 19.75 -22.60 -30.71
N GLY A 275 19.73 -21.33 -31.15
CA GLY A 275 19.57 -20.17 -30.27
C GLY A 275 18.20 -20.13 -29.58
N MET A 276 17.15 -20.47 -30.30
CA MET A 276 15.79 -20.53 -29.74
C MET A 276 15.62 -21.70 -28.76
N ALA A 277 16.24 -22.84 -28.98
CA ALA A 277 16.19 -23.95 -28.04
C ALA A 277 16.79 -23.58 -26.68
N ALA A 278 17.96 -22.91 -26.67
CA ALA A 278 18.57 -22.39 -25.46
C ALA A 278 17.67 -21.32 -24.77
N THR A 279 17.05 -20.42 -25.56
CA THR A 279 16.14 -19.40 -25.06
C THR A 279 14.90 -20.01 -24.41
N VAL A 280 14.27 -21.01 -25.05
CA VAL A 280 13.09 -21.70 -24.51
C VAL A 280 13.44 -22.43 -23.22
N ALA A 281 14.59 -23.13 -23.18
CA ALA A 281 15.07 -23.79 -21.95
C ALA A 281 15.26 -22.77 -20.82
N GLY A 282 15.90 -21.63 -21.11
CA GLY A 282 16.09 -20.54 -20.16
C GLY A 282 14.78 -19.94 -19.66
N ILE A 283 13.78 -19.72 -20.53
CA ILE A 283 12.44 -19.25 -20.18
C ILE A 283 11.74 -20.25 -19.25
N VAL A 284 11.79 -21.54 -19.52
CA VAL A 284 11.16 -22.58 -18.69
C VAL A 284 11.78 -22.60 -17.29
N VAL A 285 13.12 -22.59 -17.20
CA VAL A 285 13.82 -22.53 -15.91
C VAL A 285 13.51 -21.20 -15.18
N GLY A 286 13.51 -20.07 -15.90
CA GLY A 286 13.19 -18.75 -15.36
C GLY A 286 11.76 -18.65 -14.82
N LEU A 287 10.77 -19.23 -15.54
CA LEU A 287 9.38 -19.29 -15.08
C LEU A 287 9.22 -20.16 -13.84
N ALA A 288 9.91 -21.31 -13.78
CA ALA A 288 9.92 -22.16 -12.60
C ALA A 288 10.54 -21.45 -11.40
N GLY A 289 11.67 -20.76 -11.60
CA GLY A 289 12.31 -19.93 -10.59
C GLY A 289 11.43 -18.76 -10.12
N ALA A 290 10.76 -18.06 -11.04
CA ALA A 290 9.82 -16.99 -10.71
C ALA A 290 8.63 -17.51 -9.91
N ALA A 291 8.07 -18.67 -10.27
CA ALA A 291 6.98 -19.30 -9.53
C ALA A 291 7.41 -19.71 -8.10
N ALA A 292 8.63 -20.23 -7.94
CA ALA A 292 9.20 -20.55 -6.63
C ALA A 292 9.44 -19.29 -5.79
N ALA A 293 10.05 -18.25 -6.38
CA ALA A 293 10.29 -16.97 -5.72
C ALA A 293 8.99 -16.30 -5.27
N THR A 294 7.93 -16.34 -6.10
CA THR A 294 6.62 -15.80 -5.77
C THR A 294 6.04 -16.46 -4.52
N ARG A 295 6.22 -17.78 -4.34
CA ARG A 295 5.79 -18.49 -3.13
C ARG A 295 6.49 -17.99 -1.86
N VAL A 296 7.79 -17.71 -1.93
CA VAL A 296 8.57 -17.20 -0.79
C VAL A 296 8.14 -15.77 -0.45
N ILE A 297 7.90 -14.93 -1.47
CA ILE A 297 7.48 -13.55 -1.29
C ILE A 297 6.06 -13.46 -0.71
N GLU A 298 5.16 -14.37 -1.06
CA GLU A 298 3.79 -14.42 -0.49
C GLU A 298 3.77 -14.63 1.03
N THR A 299 4.70 -15.42 1.56
CA THR A 299 4.81 -15.63 3.00
C THR A 299 5.28 -14.37 3.74
N MET A 300 5.89 -13.43 3.04
CA MET A 300 6.43 -12.18 3.57
C MET A 300 5.57 -10.94 3.22
N LEU A 301 4.75 -10.99 2.18
CA LEU A 301 3.87 -9.89 1.75
C LEU A 301 2.40 -10.31 1.80
N PHE A 302 1.67 -9.78 2.77
CA PHE A 302 0.21 -9.89 2.83
C PHE A 302 -0.45 -9.16 1.64
N GLY A 303 -1.30 -9.85 0.87
CA GLY A 303 -2.24 -9.21 -0.04
C GLY A 303 -1.85 -9.14 -1.53
N VAL A 304 -0.84 -9.87 -2.00
CA VAL A 304 -0.52 -9.97 -3.44
C VAL A 304 -1.27 -11.15 -4.07
N THR A 305 -2.02 -10.88 -5.14
CA THR A 305 -2.70 -11.93 -5.90
C THR A 305 -1.68 -12.85 -6.56
N ARG A 306 -1.74 -14.15 -6.29
CA ARG A 306 -0.79 -15.21 -6.71
C ARG A 306 -0.47 -15.22 -8.21
N TRP A 307 -1.45 -14.93 -9.04
CA TRP A 307 -1.34 -15.10 -10.48
C TRP A 307 -1.76 -13.82 -11.19
N ASN A 308 -0.79 -13.05 -11.65
CA ASN A 308 -1.04 -12.03 -12.66
C ASN A 308 -0.58 -12.61 -14.02
N PRO A 309 -1.48 -13.16 -14.84
CA PRO A 309 -1.12 -13.83 -16.08
C PRO A 309 -0.37 -12.90 -17.05
N LEU A 310 -0.66 -11.60 -16.96
CA LEU A 310 -0.01 -10.59 -17.79
C LEU A 310 1.47 -10.41 -17.42
N ALA A 311 1.81 -10.43 -16.13
CA ALA A 311 3.19 -10.33 -15.65
C ALA A 311 4.00 -11.58 -16.00
N PHE A 312 3.40 -12.79 -15.86
CA PHE A 312 4.04 -14.04 -16.21
C PHE A 312 4.23 -14.23 -17.73
N ALA A 313 3.40 -13.59 -18.55
CA ALA A 313 3.53 -13.64 -20.02
C ALA A 313 4.50 -12.56 -20.54
N ALA A 314 4.51 -11.37 -19.97
CA ALA A 314 5.30 -10.24 -20.45
C ALA A 314 6.82 -10.52 -20.38
N GLY A 315 7.30 -11.12 -19.29
CA GLY A 315 8.72 -11.47 -19.13
C GLY A 315 9.24 -12.39 -20.25
N PRO A 316 8.64 -13.57 -20.46
CA PRO A 316 9.00 -14.46 -21.56
C PRO A 316 8.91 -13.83 -22.96
N VAL A 317 7.89 -13.01 -23.21
CA VAL A 317 7.75 -12.32 -24.51
C VAL A 317 8.89 -11.33 -24.72
N VAL A 318 9.23 -10.50 -23.74
CA VAL A 318 10.35 -9.55 -23.84
C VAL A 318 11.67 -10.29 -24.05
N LEU A 319 11.91 -11.37 -23.32
CA LEU A 319 13.12 -12.18 -23.47
C LEU A 319 13.16 -12.88 -24.84
N ALA A 320 12.06 -13.43 -25.34
CA ALA A 320 12.00 -14.06 -26.65
C ALA A 320 12.26 -13.04 -27.78
N LEU A 321 11.68 -11.86 -27.69
CA LEU A 321 11.92 -10.77 -28.67
C LEU A 321 13.38 -10.29 -28.62
N GLY A 322 13.93 -10.12 -27.42
CA GLY A 322 15.34 -9.75 -27.23
C GLY A 322 16.29 -10.83 -27.77
N ALA A 323 15.97 -12.11 -27.53
CA ALA A 323 16.73 -13.23 -28.07
C ALA A 323 16.69 -13.28 -29.60
N LEU A 324 15.49 -13.10 -30.19
CA LEU A 324 15.36 -13.02 -31.65
C LEU A 324 16.20 -11.90 -32.25
N ALA A 325 16.18 -10.70 -31.61
CA ALA A 325 16.98 -9.57 -32.03
C ALA A 325 18.49 -9.85 -31.91
N GLY A 326 18.91 -10.49 -30.79
CA GLY A 326 20.30 -10.88 -30.54
C GLY A 326 20.83 -11.94 -31.50
N ILE A 327 20.01 -12.89 -31.94
CA ILE A 327 20.36 -13.94 -32.90
C ILE A 327 20.33 -13.41 -34.35
N TRP A 328 19.45 -12.45 -34.63
CA TRP A 328 19.25 -11.94 -35.98
C TRP A 328 20.51 -11.33 -36.61
N TRP A 329 21.29 -10.58 -35.83
CA TRP A 329 22.52 -9.95 -36.31
C TRP A 329 23.61 -10.98 -36.74
N PRO A 330 23.98 -11.99 -35.89
CA PRO A 330 24.94 -13.03 -36.30
C PRO A 330 24.44 -13.88 -37.44
N ALA A 331 23.16 -14.23 -37.43
CA ALA A 331 22.55 -15.04 -38.50
C ALA A 331 22.58 -14.34 -39.86
N ARG A 332 22.38 -13.01 -39.87
CA ARG A 332 22.49 -12.21 -41.09
C ARG A 332 23.93 -12.12 -41.59
N ARG A 333 24.91 -12.03 -40.71
CA ARG A 333 26.32 -12.06 -41.07
C ARG A 333 26.71 -13.44 -41.68
N ALA A 334 26.27 -14.55 -41.06
CA ALA A 334 26.55 -15.89 -41.55
C ALA A 334 26.04 -16.11 -42.99
N THR A 335 24.92 -15.50 -43.37
CA THR A 335 24.36 -15.63 -44.73
C THR A 335 24.97 -14.66 -45.75
N ALA A 336 25.77 -13.69 -45.32
CA ALA A 336 26.41 -12.71 -46.17
C ALA A 336 27.86 -13.08 -46.53
N ILE A 337 28.41 -14.19 -46.00
CA ILE A 337 29.76 -14.67 -46.29
C ILE A 337 29.79 -15.20 -47.72
N ASP A 338 30.74 -14.69 -48.52
CA ASP A 338 30.97 -15.18 -49.87
C ASP A 338 31.60 -16.59 -49.81
N PRO A 339 31.00 -17.62 -50.45
CA PRO A 339 31.53 -19.00 -50.43
C PRO A 339 32.96 -19.11 -50.93
N LEU A 340 33.41 -18.16 -51.79
CA LEU A 340 34.79 -18.14 -52.32
C LEU A 340 35.82 -17.63 -51.32
N GLU A 341 35.46 -16.71 -50.43
CA GLU A 341 36.34 -16.22 -49.35
C GLU A 341 36.47 -17.26 -48.22
N ALA A 342 35.40 -17.97 -47.88
CA ALA A 342 35.41 -19.02 -46.85
C ALA A 342 36.32 -20.23 -47.22
N LEU A 343 36.66 -20.41 -48.47
CA LEU A 343 37.56 -21.45 -48.95
C LEU A 343 39.02 -20.96 -49.18
N ARG A 344 39.29 -19.64 -49.04
CA ARG A 344 40.55 -19.01 -49.31
C ARG A 344 41.40 -18.70 -48.07
N GLU A 345 40.81 -18.74 -46.88
CA GLU A 345 41.53 -18.61 -45.61
C GLU A 345 42.05 -20.03 -45.15
N GLN A 346 43.07 -20.49 -45.86
CA GLN A 346 44.00 -21.52 -45.41
C GLN A 346 45.34 -20.92 -45.14
#